data_972a6f7368a0270783ccead659d1bef5
#
_entry.id   972a6f7368a0270783ccead659d1bef5
#
_cell.length_a   1.000
_cell.length_b   1.000
_cell.length_c   1.000
_cell.angle_alpha   90.00
_cell.angle_beta   90.00
_cell.angle_gamma   90.00
#
_symmetry.space_group_name_H-M   'P 1'
#
loop_
_entity.id
_entity.type
_entity.pdbx_description
1 polymer ?
#
loop_
_entity_poly.entity_id
_entity_poly.type
_entity_poly.pdbx_seq_one_letter_code
_entity_poly.pdbx_strand_id
1 'polypeptide(L)'
;MIVLNNLHKSYVTGNNSLHVLKGIDLEIHAGEFVSVMGSSGSGKSTLLNILGILDDYDEGDYFLDGKKIKGLNETRAAITRNQMIGFVFQSFNLISFKNALENVALPLYYQKVSRRKRNVIAME
;
A
#
# COMPACT_ATOMS: atom_id res chain seq x y z
N MET A 1 -6.54 8.60 -8.36
CA MET A 1 -6.81 9.65 -7.35
C MET A 1 -6.92 9.01 -5.98
N ILE A 2 -6.29 9.62 -4.97
CA ILE A 2 -6.36 9.20 -3.56
C ILE A 2 -7.08 10.30 -2.78
N VAL A 3 -8.03 9.93 -1.94
CA VAL A 3 -8.72 10.86 -1.04
C VAL A 3 -8.80 10.25 0.35
N LEU A 4 -8.31 10.99 1.35
CA LEU A 4 -8.46 10.67 2.76
C LEU A 4 -9.32 11.76 3.41
N ASN A 5 -10.30 11.36 4.19
CA ASN A 5 -11.14 12.29 4.95
C ASN A 5 -11.11 11.89 6.42
N ASN A 6 -10.59 12.79 7.26
CA ASN A 6 -10.53 12.65 8.70
C ASN A 6 -10.03 11.28 9.15
N LEU A 7 -8.91 10.82 8.58
CA LEU A 7 -8.39 9.48 8.78
C LEU A 7 -7.63 9.36 10.10
N HIS A 8 -8.02 8.40 10.93
CA HIS A 8 -7.42 8.13 12.23
C HIS A 8 -6.82 6.72 12.29
N LYS A 9 -5.70 6.61 13.01
CA LYS A 9 -5.06 5.33 13.32
C LYS A 9 -4.44 5.36 14.70
N SER A 10 -4.76 4.35 15.50
CA SER A 10 -4.15 4.09 16.79
C SER A 10 -3.59 2.68 16.86
N TYR A 11 -2.53 2.49 17.62
CA TYR A 11 -2.00 1.17 17.96
C TYR A 11 -2.14 0.95 19.47
N VAL A 12 -2.65 -0.24 19.83
CA VAL A 12 -2.81 -0.65 21.22
C VAL A 12 -1.69 -1.63 21.56
N THR A 13 -0.92 -1.31 22.61
CA THR A 13 0.13 -2.18 23.12
C THR A 13 -0.09 -2.36 24.62
N GLY A 14 -0.62 -3.51 25.01
CA GLY A 14 -1.05 -3.75 26.40
C GLY A 14 -2.14 -2.77 26.83
N ASN A 15 -1.91 -2.02 27.91
CA ASN A 15 -2.85 -1.01 28.43
C ASN A 15 -2.66 0.38 27.81
N ASN A 16 -1.70 0.55 26.92
CA ASN A 16 -1.41 1.85 26.30
C ASN A 16 -1.97 1.91 24.88
N SER A 17 -2.61 3.04 24.53
CA SER A 17 -3.03 3.36 23.17
C SER A 17 -2.23 4.54 22.66
N LEU A 18 -1.61 4.38 21.49
CA LEU A 18 -0.87 5.42 20.78
C LEU A 18 -1.67 5.87 19.56
N HIS A 19 -2.27 7.05 19.62
CA HIS A 19 -2.97 7.66 18.49
C HIS A 19 -1.94 8.29 17.53
N VAL A 20 -1.68 7.63 16.41
CA VAL A 20 -0.60 7.95 15.47
C VAL A 20 -1.07 8.90 14.37
N LEU A 21 -2.19 8.60 13.73
CA LEU A 21 -2.81 9.49 12.75
C LEU A 21 -4.03 10.15 13.37
N LYS A 22 -4.09 11.47 13.30
CA LYS A 22 -5.04 12.29 14.08
C LYS A 22 -5.87 13.17 13.16
N GLY A 23 -6.76 12.54 12.36
CA GLY A 23 -7.63 13.26 11.44
C GLY A 23 -6.87 13.77 10.22
N ILE A 24 -6.32 12.87 9.42
CA ILE A 24 -5.60 13.24 8.20
C ILE A 24 -6.59 13.45 7.06
N ASP A 25 -6.57 14.66 6.50
CA ASP A 25 -7.22 14.99 5.24
C ASP A 25 -6.15 15.12 4.16
N LEU A 26 -6.32 14.42 3.04
CA LEU A 26 -5.35 14.41 1.94
C LEU A 26 -6.07 14.12 0.63
N GLU A 27 -5.75 14.89 -0.40
CA GLU A 27 -6.17 14.60 -1.76
C GLU A 27 -4.96 14.58 -2.69
N ILE A 28 -4.82 13.52 -3.49
CA ILE A 28 -3.75 13.35 -4.49
C ILE A 28 -4.41 13.03 -5.82
N HIS A 29 -4.18 13.88 -6.79
CA HIS A 29 -4.69 13.71 -8.14
C HIS A 29 -3.78 12.82 -9.00
N ALA A 30 -4.31 12.38 -10.14
CA ALA A 30 -3.52 11.60 -11.10
C ALA A 30 -2.35 12.44 -11.64
N GLY A 31 -1.16 11.84 -11.69
CA GLY A 31 0.05 12.50 -12.18
C GLY A 31 0.79 13.36 -11.15
N GLU A 32 0.28 13.50 -9.94
CA GLU A 32 0.98 14.24 -8.89
C GLU A 32 2.13 13.44 -8.28
N PHE A 33 3.19 14.16 -7.93
CA PHE A 33 4.30 13.68 -7.12
C PHE A 33 4.21 14.32 -5.73
N VAL A 34 4.03 13.50 -4.71
CA VAL A 34 3.84 13.95 -3.32
C VAL A 34 4.98 13.44 -2.44
N SER A 35 5.53 14.31 -1.61
CA SER A 35 6.53 13.98 -0.60
C SER A 35 5.95 14.10 0.80
N VAL A 36 6.07 13.03 1.61
CA VAL A 36 5.66 13.02 3.01
C VAL A 36 6.88 13.20 3.90
N MET A 37 6.99 14.35 4.54
CA MET A 37 8.12 14.71 5.41
C MET A 37 7.69 14.82 6.88
N GLY A 38 8.63 14.64 7.79
CA GLY A 38 8.41 14.76 9.25
C GLY A 38 9.49 14.05 10.05
N SER A 39 9.52 14.29 11.35
CA SER A 39 10.44 13.66 12.30
C SER A 39 10.24 12.14 12.39
N SER A 40 11.21 11.42 12.95
CA SER A 40 11.03 10.00 13.26
C SER A 40 9.85 9.80 14.21
N GLY A 41 9.03 8.78 13.97
CA GLY A 41 7.84 8.49 14.78
C GLY A 41 6.61 9.37 14.49
N SER A 42 6.66 10.28 13.51
CA SER A 42 5.51 11.15 13.16
C SER A 42 4.37 10.48 12.39
N GLY A 43 4.41 9.16 12.18
CA GLY A 43 3.35 8.42 11.50
C GLY A 43 3.49 8.26 9.99
N LYS A 44 4.59 8.70 9.37
CA LYS A 44 4.80 8.59 7.91
C LYS A 44 4.66 7.16 7.37
N SER A 45 5.33 6.21 8.03
CA SER A 45 5.26 4.79 7.63
C SER A 45 3.86 4.21 7.85
N THR A 46 3.18 4.63 8.91
CA THR A 46 1.78 4.25 9.16
C THR A 46 0.88 4.75 8.05
N LEU A 47 1.02 6.02 7.66
CA LEU A 47 0.25 6.58 6.54
C LEU A 47 0.53 5.84 5.24
N LEU A 48 1.80 5.58 4.92
CA LEU A 48 2.18 4.85 3.70
C LEU A 48 1.65 3.40 3.71
N ASN A 49 1.65 2.73 4.87
CA ASN A 49 1.09 1.38 4.98
C ASN A 49 -0.42 1.37 4.74
N ILE A 50 -1.15 2.37 5.24
CA ILE A 50 -2.59 2.50 4.99
C ILE A 50 -2.85 2.83 3.52
N LEU A 51 -2.14 3.79 2.94
CA LEU A 51 -2.25 4.12 1.51
C LEU A 51 -1.94 2.91 0.63
N GLY A 52 -1.00 2.08 1.07
CA GLY A 52 -0.63 0.82 0.41
C GLY A 52 -1.56 -0.35 0.69
N ILE A 53 -2.61 -0.17 1.48
CA ILE A 53 -3.52 -1.26 1.90
C ILE A 53 -2.76 -2.40 2.60
N LEU A 54 -1.65 -2.09 3.28
CA LEU A 54 -0.87 -3.03 4.11
C LEU A 54 -1.34 -3.03 5.56
N ASP A 55 -2.03 -1.98 5.99
CA ASP A 55 -2.67 -1.83 7.30
C ASP A 55 -4.06 -1.20 7.11
N ASP A 56 -4.94 -1.37 8.08
CA ASP A 56 -6.25 -0.74 8.10
C ASP A 56 -6.23 0.50 9.01
N TYR A 57 -7.22 1.36 8.89
CA TYR A 57 -7.40 2.55 9.71
C TYR A 57 -8.64 2.41 10.62
N ASP A 58 -8.69 3.18 11.70
CA ASP A 58 -9.75 3.04 12.71
C ASP A 58 -11.00 3.82 12.29
N GLU A 59 -10.85 5.11 11.99
CA GLU A 59 -11.93 6.04 11.66
C GLU A 59 -11.60 6.87 10.41
N GLY A 60 -12.61 7.49 9.83
CA GLY A 60 -12.52 8.28 8.61
C GLY A 60 -12.75 7.47 7.35
N ASP A 61 -12.36 8.05 6.23
CA ASP A 61 -12.56 7.44 4.91
C ASP A 61 -11.27 7.46 4.07
N TYR A 62 -11.02 6.37 3.36
CA TYR A 62 -9.99 6.29 2.32
C TYR A 62 -10.63 5.83 1.01
N PHE A 63 -10.44 6.62 -0.04
CA PHE A 63 -10.86 6.28 -1.40
C PHE A 63 -9.64 6.20 -2.32
N LEU A 64 -9.55 5.10 -3.06
CA LEU A 64 -8.57 4.87 -4.11
C LEU A 64 -9.30 4.75 -5.44
N ASP A 65 -9.08 5.71 -6.33
CA ASP A 65 -9.77 5.82 -7.62
C ASP A 65 -11.31 5.68 -7.51
N GLY A 66 -11.88 6.44 -6.57
CA GLY A 66 -13.32 6.46 -6.28
C GLY A 66 -13.86 5.25 -5.53
N LYS A 67 -13.03 4.22 -5.26
CA LYS A 67 -13.43 3.04 -4.49
C LYS A 67 -13.07 3.22 -3.02
N LYS A 68 -14.04 3.04 -2.14
CA LYS A 68 -13.79 3.06 -0.68
C LYS A 68 -12.98 1.84 -0.27
N ILE A 69 -11.87 2.11 0.42
CA ILE A 69 -10.96 1.11 0.96
C ILE A 69 -11.20 1.02 2.47
N LYS A 70 -11.97 0.05 2.92
CA LYS A 70 -12.25 -0.20 4.35
C LYS A 70 -12.65 -1.65 4.57
N GLY A 71 -12.10 -2.27 5.62
CA GLY A 71 -12.51 -3.61 6.05
C GLY A 71 -12.38 -4.68 4.96
N LEU A 72 -11.38 -4.57 4.10
CA LEU A 72 -11.12 -5.56 3.08
C LEU A 72 -10.58 -6.83 3.74
N ASN A 73 -11.12 -7.99 3.35
CA ASN A 73 -10.46 -9.25 3.71
C ASN A 73 -9.11 -9.37 2.97
N GLU A 74 -8.21 -10.20 3.48
CA GLU A 74 -6.84 -10.39 2.94
C GLU A 74 -6.82 -10.65 1.43
N THR A 75 -7.74 -11.47 0.92
CA THR A 75 -7.82 -11.78 -0.50
C THR A 75 -8.15 -10.55 -1.34
N ARG A 76 -9.15 -9.76 -0.93
CA ARG A 76 -9.54 -8.54 -1.64
C ARG A 76 -8.45 -7.46 -1.53
N ALA A 77 -7.85 -7.29 -0.36
CA ALA A 77 -6.73 -6.39 -0.14
C ALA A 77 -5.55 -6.75 -1.07
N ALA A 78 -5.16 -8.02 -1.13
CA ALA A 78 -4.09 -8.50 -2.01
C ALA A 78 -4.39 -8.26 -3.50
N ILE A 79 -5.63 -8.49 -3.94
CA ILE A 79 -6.05 -8.23 -5.33
C ILE A 79 -5.97 -6.73 -5.63
N THR A 80 -6.50 -5.89 -4.74
CA THR A 80 -6.50 -4.42 -4.93
C THR A 80 -5.07 -3.88 -4.96
N ARG A 81 -4.19 -4.30 -4.04
CA ARG A 81 -2.77 -3.95 -4.05
C ARG A 81 -2.12 -4.31 -5.38
N ASN A 82 -2.29 -5.56 -5.81
CA ASN A 82 -1.65 -6.06 -7.02
C ASN A 82 -2.10 -5.34 -8.31
N GLN A 83 -3.34 -4.83 -8.33
CA GLN A 83 -3.91 -4.15 -9.50
C GLN A 83 -3.64 -2.65 -9.54
N MET A 84 -3.58 -2.00 -8.37
CA MET A 84 -3.65 -0.54 -8.28
C MET A 84 -2.41 0.10 -7.64
N ILE A 85 -1.54 -0.66 -6.96
CA ILE A 85 -0.45 -0.10 -6.16
C ILE A 85 0.87 -0.77 -6.53
N GLY A 86 1.90 0.05 -6.77
CA GLY A 86 3.29 -0.40 -6.84
C GLY A 86 4.04 0.05 -5.59
N PHE A 87 4.74 -0.88 -4.95
CA PHE A 87 5.59 -0.60 -3.78
C PHE A 87 7.06 -0.66 -4.13
N VAL A 88 7.80 0.37 -3.73
CA VAL A 88 9.26 0.34 -3.67
C VAL A 88 9.65 0.39 -2.19
N PHE A 89 10.18 -0.69 -1.67
CA PHE A 89 10.58 -0.80 -0.27
C PHE A 89 12.00 -0.30 -0.04
N GLN A 90 12.29 0.15 1.17
CA GLN A 90 13.63 0.53 1.59
C GLN A 90 14.58 -0.67 1.64
N SER A 91 14.08 -1.85 2.02
CA SER A 91 14.74 -3.14 1.87
C SER A 91 14.21 -3.84 0.61
N PHE A 92 15.06 -4.54 -0.10
CA PHE A 92 14.75 -5.10 -1.43
C PHE A 92 13.58 -6.09 -1.43
N ASN A 93 13.28 -6.75 -0.31
CA ASN A 93 12.20 -7.73 -0.14
C ASN A 93 12.15 -8.80 -1.25
N LEU A 94 13.31 -9.20 -1.75
CA LEU A 94 13.42 -10.21 -2.78
C LEU A 94 13.18 -11.61 -2.20
N ILE A 95 12.52 -12.44 -2.98
CA ILE A 95 12.40 -13.87 -2.68
C ILE A 95 13.74 -14.54 -3.02
N SER A 96 14.50 -14.92 -2.00
CA SER A 96 15.90 -15.34 -2.10
C SER A 96 16.14 -16.57 -2.95
N PHE A 97 15.17 -17.51 -3.03
CA PHE A 97 15.26 -18.71 -3.87
C PHE A 97 14.76 -18.52 -5.30
N LYS A 98 14.40 -17.28 -5.69
CA LYS A 98 14.01 -16.91 -7.05
C LYS A 98 15.10 -16.07 -7.70
N ASN A 99 15.28 -16.24 -9.00
CA ASN A 99 16.16 -15.38 -9.77
C ASN A 99 15.56 -13.98 -10.02
N ALA A 100 16.32 -13.07 -10.62
CA ALA A 100 15.89 -11.69 -10.86
C ALA A 100 14.60 -11.63 -11.70
N LEU A 101 14.56 -12.34 -12.82
CA LEU A 101 13.39 -12.40 -13.70
C LEU A 101 12.15 -12.91 -12.99
N GLU A 102 12.27 -13.92 -12.16
CA GLU A 102 11.17 -14.48 -11.38
C GLU A 102 10.67 -13.53 -10.30
N ASN A 103 11.57 -12.75 -9.67
CA ASN A 103 11.18 -11.70 -8.72
C ASN A 103 10.41 -10.57 -9.42
N VAL A 104 10.92 -10.08 -10.56
CA VAL A 104 10.26 -9.02 -11.36
C VAL A 104 8.91 -9.51 -11.91
N ALA A 105 8.82 -10.78 -12.34
CA ALA A 105 7.61 -11.37 -12.88
C ALA A 105 6.53 -11.72 -11.83
N LEU A 106 6.85 -11.61 -10.53
CA LEU A 106 5.98 -12.06 -9.44
C LEU A 106 4.61 -11.36 -9.41
N PRO A 107 4.49 -10.03 -9.54
CA PRO A 107 3.19 -9.36 -9.58
C PRO A 107 2.31 -9.89 -10.73
N LEU A 108 2.90 -10.12 -11.90
CA LEU A 108 2.20 -10.64 -13.07
C LEU A 108 1.72 -12.10 -12.87
N TYR A 109 2.43 -12.87 -12.04
CA TYR A 109 1.96 -14.20 -11.64
C TYR A 109 0.64 -14.13 -10.87
N TYR A 110 0.54 -13.24 -9.91
CA TYR A 110 -0.69 -13.03 -9.13
C TYR A 110 -1.83 -12.43 -9.98
N GLN A 111 -1.50 -11.71 -11.05
CA GLN A 111 -2.46 -11.25 -12.06
C GLN A 111 -2.90 -12.35 -13.03
N LYS A 112 -2.45 -13.60 -12.82
CA LYS A 112 -2.75 -14.77 -13.68
C LYS A 112 -2.27 -14.62 -15.13
N VAL A 113 -1.26 -13.77 -15.38
CA VAL A 113 -0.61 -13.66 -16.69
C VAL A 113 0.16 -14.95 -16.97
N SER A 114 0.01 -15.50 -18.19
CA SER A 114 0.69 -16.74 -18.57
C SER A 114 2.22 -16.61 -18.47
N ARG A 115 2.92 -17.73 -18.17
CA ARG A 115 4.38 -17.72 -17.96
C ARG A 115 5.15 -17.09 -19.13
N ARG A 116 4.77 -17.44 -20.35
CA ARG A 116 5.42 -16.91 -21.58
C ARG A 116 5.29 -15.38 -21.65
N LYS A 117 4.08 -14.86 -21.45
CA LYS A 117 3.79 -13.42 -21.53
C LYS A 117 4.45 -12.62 -20.41
N ARG A 118 4.37 -13.11 -19.14
CA ARG A 118 4.98 -12.41 -18.01
C ARG A 118 6.51 -12.36 -18.10
N ASN A 119 7.17 -13.40 -18.65
CA ASN A 119 8.62 -13.38 -18.81
C ASN A 119 9.06 -12.36 -19.87
N VAL A 120 8.28 -12.19 -20.93
CA VAL A 120 8.55 -11.12 -21.93
C VAL A 120 8.44 -9.75 -21.28
N ILE A 121 7.33 -9.47 -20.59
CA ILE A 121 7.09 -8.18 -19.90
C ILE A 121 8.17 -7.92 -18.84
N ALA A 122 8.62 -8.94 -18.12
CA ALA A 122 9.61 -8.79 -17.05
C ALA A 122 11.05 -8.62 -17.57
N MET A 123 11.30 -8.81 -18.85
CA MET A 123 12.60 -8.59 -19.50
C MET A 123 12.73 -7.20 -20.14
N GLU A 124 11.64 -6.49 -20.35
CA GLU A 124 11.58 -5.11 -20.81
C GLU A 124 11.94 -4.12 -19.69
#